data_abb429bb2424abd107be7ae101b76365
#
_entry.id   abb429bb2424abd107be7ae101b76365
#
_cell.length_a   1.000
_cell.length_b   1.000
_cell.length_c   1.000
_cell.angle_alpha   90.00
_cell.angle_beta   90.00
_cell.angle_gamma   90.00
#
_symmetry.space_group_name_H-M   'P 1'
#
loop_
_entity.id
_entity.type
_entity.pdbx_description
1 polymer ?
#
loop_
_entity_poly.entity_id
_entity_poly.type
_entity_poly.pdbx_seq_one_letter_code
_entity_poly.pdbx_strand_id
1 'polypeptide(L)'
;MLTQIIIELRLAVIGLREGEHMATHNWCHNPDCHTIKTQSRVRGSGNNKVLRTVKINVNSSYMENSIFQYFCNNNCLFQFLNQFRNEVANIRPVKEPSETPIKVKKEKYQSSRYNWNSGTPERVPYMATRTTIEKGDNE
;
A
#
# COMPACT_ATOMS: atom_id res chain seq x y z
N MET A 1 -34.22 6.85 39.11
CA MET A 1 -34.50 5.81 38.10
C MET A 1 -33.96 6.11 36.71
N LEU A 2 -33.97 7.31 36.21
CA LEU A 2 -33.45 7.64 34.87
C LEU A 2 -31.91 7.54 34.71
N THR A 3 -31.14 7.75 35.77
CA THR A 3 -29.67 7.67 35.76
C THR A 3 -29.13 6.23 35.63
N GLN A 4 -29.86 5.25 36.09
CA GLN A 4 -29.43 3.84 36.03
C GLN A 4 -29.61 3.25 34.64
N ILE A 5 -30.62 3.68 33.89
CA ILE A 5 -30.90 3.22 32.52
C ILE A 5 -29.81 3.76 31.54
N ILE A 6 -29.27 4.95 31.78
CA ILE A 6 -28.20 5.53 30.94
C ILE A 6 -26.87 4.79 31.17
N ILE A 7 -26.61 4.28 32.34
CA ILE A 7 -25.38 3.52 32.63
C ILE A 7 -25.43 2.14 31.98
N GLU A 8 -26.59 1.47 31.99
CA GLU A 8 -26.73 0.15 31.35
C GLU A 8 -26.68 0.24 29.82
N LEU A 9 -27.21 1.28 29.21
CA LEU A 9 -27.09 1.52 27.76
C LEU A 9 -25.64 1.84 27.30
N ARG A 10 -24.81 2.44 28.15
CA ARG A 10 -23.39 2.66 27.85
C ARG A 10 -22.53 1.41 27.99
N LEU A 11 -22.90 0.48 28.88
CA LEU A 11 -22.19 -0.80 29.02
C LEU A 11 -22.51 -1.79 27.89
N ALA A 12 -23.70 -1.69 27.27
CA ALA A 12 -24.06 -2.52 26.13
C ALA A 12 -23.35 -2.15 24.82
N VAL A 13 -22.79 -0.93 24.69
CA VAL A 13 -22.04 -0.48 23.52
C VAL A 13 -20.55 -0.82 23.64
N ILE A 14 -20.06 -1.06 24.88
CA ILE A 14 -18.68 -1.54 25.12
C ILE A 14 -18.77 -3.04 25.45
N GLY A 15 -19.36 -3.80 24.57
CA GLY A 15 -19.21 -5.27 24.54
C GLY A 15 -17.82 -5.62 24.02
N LEU A 16 -16.79 -5.25 24.78
CA LEU A 16 -15.48 -5.90 24.66
C LEU A 16 -15.68 -7.34 25.11
N ARG A 17 -15.88 -8.24 24.15
CA ARG A 17 -15.75 -9.67 24.37
C ARG A 17 -14.30 -9.92 24.77
N GLU A 18 -14.05 -9.95 26.07
CA GLU A 18 -12.83 -10.52 26.62
C GLU A 18 -12.74 -11.97 26.14
N GLY A 19 -11.76 -12.25 25.27
CA GLY A 19 -11.49 -13.60 24.77
C GLY A 19 -11.59 -13.83 23.27
N GLU A 20 -11.72 -12.82 22.42
CA GLU A 20 -11.44 -13.05 21.01
C GLU A 20 -9.93 -13.30 20.86
N HIS A 21 -9.58 -14.59 20.76
CA HIS A 21 -8.30 -15.00 20.17
C HIS A 21 -8.11 -14.20 18.88
N MET A 22 -7.16 -13.27 18.87
CA MET A 22 -6.79 -12.55 17.66
C MET A 22 -6.57 -13.60 16.58
N ALA A 23 -7.38 -13.54 15.53
CA ALA A 23 -7.27 -14.49 14.45
C ALA A 23 -5.84 -14.43 13.92
N THR A 24 -5.12 -15.55 13.96
CA THR A 24 -3.74 -15.66 13.48
C THR A 24 -3.62 -15.54 11.96
N HIS A 25 -4.73 -15.23 11.31
CA HIS A 25 -4.80 -15.10 9.86
C HIS A 25 -5.93 -14.16 9.44
N ASN A 26 -5.75 -13.54 8.26
CA ASN A 26 -6.80 -12.82 7.55
C ASN A 26 -7.16 -13.58 6.26
N TRP A 27 -8.38 -13.40 5.78
CA TRP A 27 -8.76 -13.75 4.42
C TRP A 27 -8.44 -12.58 3.50
N CYS A 28 -8.03 -12.86 2.25
CA CYS A 28 -7.80 -11.81 1.26
C CYS A 28 -9.08 -10.98 1.07
N HIS A 29 -8.97 -9.67 1.21
CA HIS A 29 -10.11 -8.73 1.14
C HIS A 29 -10.62 -8.47 -0.29
N ASN A 30 -9.90 -8.93 -1.32
CA ASN A 30 -10.45 -8.86 -2.67
C ASN A 30 -11.65 -9.79 -2.81
N PRO A 31 -12.87 -9.28 -3.11
CA PRO A 31 -14.08 -10.09 -3.26
C PRO A 31 -13.92 -11.18 -4.32
N ASP A 32 -13.22 -10.87 -5.41
CA ASP A 32 -13.01 -11.77 -6.54
C ASP A 32 -11.75 -12.66 -6.39
N CYS A 33 -11.11 -12.64 -5.22
CA CYS A 33 -9.92 -13.46 -4.98
C CYS A 33 -10.16 -14.94 -5.28
N HIS A 34 -11.32 -15.48 -4.96
CA HIS A 34 -11.69 -16.89 -5.18
C HIS A 34 -11.94 -17.24 -6.65
N THR A 35 -12.11 -16.27 -7.54
CA THR A 35 -12.33 -16.51 -8.98
C THR A 35 -11.03 -16.71 -9.76
N ILE A 36 -9.90 -16.32 -9.20
CA ILE A 36 -8.59 -16.37 -9.86
C ILE A 36 -8.11 -17.83 -9.90
N LYS A 37 -7.92 -18.37 -11.10
CA LYS A 37 -7.55 -19.77 -11.35
C LYS A 37 -6.05 -20.01 -11.10
N THR A 38 -5.66 -20.16 -9.82
CA THR A 38 -4.30 -20.50 -9.42
C THR A 38 -4.27 -21.67 -8.47
N GLN A 39 -3.18 -22.44 -8.49
CA GLN A 39 -2.99 -23.62 -7.65
C GLN A 39 -3.13 -23.31 -6.15
N SER A 40 -2.69 -22.13 -5.73
CA SER A 40 -2.78 -21.70 -4.33
C SER A 40 -4.22 -21.56 -3.81
N ARG A 41 -5.20 -21.45 -4.69
CA ARG A 41 -6.62 -21.30 -4.37
C ARG A 41 -7.40 -22.60 -4.41
N VAL A 42 -6.86 -23.66 -4.98
CA VAL A 42 -7.52 -24.96 -5.06
C VAL A 42 -7.60 -25.60 -3.68
N ARG A 43 -8.79 -25.99 -3.29
CA ARG A 43 -9.08 -26.74 -2.04
C ARG A 43 -10.02 -27.90 -2.34
N GLY A 44 -10.00 -28.91 -1.46
CA GLY A 44 -10.77 -30.14 -1.63
C GLY A 44 -10.02 -31.23 -2.37
N SER A 45 -10.63 -32.40 -2.46
CA SER A 45 -10.06 -33.60 -3.07
C SER A 45 -11.03 -34.23 -4.09
N GLY A 46 -10.48 -35.00 -5.04
CA GLY A 46 -11.29 -35.69 -6.04
C GLY A 46 -12.18 -34.74 -6.84
N ASN A 47 -13.46 -35.06 -6.89
CA ASN A 47 -14.48 -34.28 -7.63
C ASN A 47 -15.03 -33.07 -6.82
N ASN A 48 -14.62 -32.90 -5.55
CA ASN A 48 -15.07 -31.83 -4.69
C ASN A 48 -14.06 -30.67 -4.61
N LYS A 49 -13.33 -30.40 -5.67
CA LYS A 49 -12.38 -29.29 -5.76
C LYS A 49 -13.11 -27.98 -5.97
N VAL A 50 -12.70 -26.98 -5.18
CA VAL A 50 -13.21 -25.60 -5.28
C VAL A 50 -12.07 -24.61 -5.29
N LEU A 51 -12.32 -23.43 -5.85
CA LEU A 51 -11.44 -22.27 -5.66
C LEU A 51 -11.87 -21.53 -4.40
N ARG A 52 -10.95 -21.21 -3.52
CA ARG A 52 -11.20 -20.52 -2.25
C ARG A 52 -10.35 -19.26 -2.15
N THR A 53 -10.89 -18.24 -1.51
CA THR A 53 -10.13 -17.06 -1.09
C THR A 53 -8.86 -17.46 -0.33
N VAL A 54 -7.76 -16.76 -0.58
CA VAL A 54 -6.48 -17.06 0.07
C VAL A 54 -6.49 -16.65 1.52
N LYS A 55 -6.04 -17.55 2.38
CA LYS A 55 -5.80 -17.32 3.80
C LYS A 55 -4.39 -16.76 3.99
N ILE A 56 -4.27 -15.62 4.67
CA ILE A 56 -3.01 -14.91 4.90
C ILE A 56 -2.61 -15.12 6.36
N ASN A 57 -1.40 -15.63 6.60
CA ASN A 57 -0.84 -15.72 7.93
C ASN A 57 -0.28 -14.35 8.35
N VAL A 58 -0.83 -13.74 9.39
CA VAL A 58 -0.44 -12.41 9.88
C VAL A 58 0.65 -12.45 10.95
N ASN A 59 1.08 -13.65 11.37
CA ASN A 59 2.09 -13.80 12.43
C ASN A 59 3.54 -13.55 11.97
N SER A 60 3.73 -13.14 10.72
CA SER A 60 5.04 -12.84 10.17
C SER A 60 5.41 -11.40 10.45
N SER A 61 6.54 -11.15 11.12
CA SER A 61 6.97 -9.81 11.55
C SER A 61 7.09 -8.80 10.41
N TYR A 62 7.45 -9.24 9.19
CA TYR A 62 7.49 -8.37 8.03
C TYR A 62 6.11 -8.03 7.44
N MET A 63 5.05 -8.70 7.90
CA MET A 63 3.67 -8.40 7.52
C MET A 63 3.03 -7.36 8.44
N GLU A 64 3.58 -7.13 9.63
CA GLU A 64 3.07 -6.12 10.55
C GLU A 64 3.06 -4.73 9.90
N ASN A 65 1.92 -4.04 10.01
CA ASN A 65 1.69 -2.72 9.39
C ASN A 65 1.79 -2.68 7.85
N SER A 66 1.76 -3.83 7.18
CA SER A 66 1.76 -3.92 5.73
C SER A 66 0.33 -4.10 5.19
N ILE A 67 0.02 -3.48 4.05
CA ILE A 67 -1.23 -3.70 3.32
C ILE A 67 -1.42 -5.18 2.94
N PHE A 68 -0.34 -5.95 2.83
CA PHE A 68 -0.35 -7.38 2.55
C PHE A 68 -0.81 -8.26 3.72
N GLN A 69 -1.14 -7.69 4.88
CA GLN A 69 -1.94 -8.39 5.88
C GLN A 69 -3.36 -8.68 5.39
N TYR A 70 -3.85 -7.91 4.42
CA TYR A 70 -5.22 -7.94 3.92
C TYR A 70 -5.33 -8.42 2.48
N PHE A 71 -4.24 -8.46 1.73
CA PHE A 71 -4.22 -8.87 0.33
C PHE A 71 -3.15 -9.91 0.06
N CYS A 72 -3.51 -10.99 -0.62
CA CYS A 72 -2.58 -12.10 -0.87
C CYS A 72 -1.50 -11.77 -1.90
N ASN A 73 -1.70 -10.77 -2.75
CA ASN A 73 -0.73 -10.29 -3.73
C ASN A 73 -1.16 -8.93 -4.31
N ASN A 74 -0.27 -8.29 -5.08
CA ASN A 74 -0.51 -7.01 -5.73
C ASN A 74 -1.73 -7.02 -6.67
N ASN A 75 -1.96 -8.11 -7.39
CA ASN A 75 -3.08 -8.21 -8.31
C ASN A 75 -4.43 -8.10 -7.58
N CYS A 76 -4.58 -8.81 -6.45
CA CYS A 76 -5.77 -8.70 -5.61
C CYS A 76 -5.93 -7.29 -5.01
N LEU A 77 -4.84 -6.64 -4.61
CA LEU A 77 -4.85 -5.26 -4.12
C LEU A 77 -5.34 -4.30 -5.21
N PHE A 78 -4.77 -4.37 -6.42
CA PHE A 78 -5.16 -3.48 -7.51
C PHE A 78 -6.59 -3.72 -8.00
N GLN A 79 -7.05 -4.96 -8.06
CA GLN A 79 -8.44 -5.27 -8.38
C GLN A 79 -9.39 -4.66 -7.36
N PHE A 80 -9.10 -4.79 -6.06
CA PHE A 80 -9.86 -4.18 -4.99
C PHE A 80 -9.90 -2.66 -5.11
N LEU A 81 -8.74 -2.01 -5.28
CA LEU A 81 -8.67 -0.55 -5.43
C LEU A 81 -9.44 -0.04 -6.65
N ASN A 82 -9.41 -0.77 -7.76
CA ASN A 82 -10.18 -0.42 -8.96
C ASN A 82 -11.69 -0.58 -8.75
N GLN A 83 -12.10 -1.63 -8.06
CA GLN A 83 -13.50 -1.91 -7.78
C GLN A 83 -14.11 -0.88 -6.83
N PHE A 84 -13.37 -0.50 -5.79
CA PHE A 84 -13.81 0.44 -4.74
C PHE A 84 -13.12 1.82 -4.84
N ARG A 85 -12.74 2.22 -6.06
CA ARG A 85 -11.96 3.46 -6.28
C ARG A 85 -12.62 4.72 -5.72
N ASN A 86 -13.94 4.81 -5.81
CA ASN A 86 -14.67 5.99 -5.34
C ASN A 86 -14.69 6.06 -3.81
N GLU A 87 -14.90 4.93 -3.14
CA GLU A 87 -14.89 4.81 -1.70
C GLU A 87 -13.49 5.09 -1.15
N VAL A 88 -12.46 4.52 -1.77
CA VAL A 88 -11.06 4.75 -1.40
C VAL A 88 -10.69 6.24 -1.56
N ALA A 89 -11.07 6.87 -2.66
CA ALA A 89 -10.81 8.30 -2.89
C ALA A 89 -11.54 9.20 -1.89
N ASN A 90 -12.74 8.79 -1.43
CA ASN A 90 -13.54 9.53 -0.46
C ASN A 90 -13.09 9.38 1.00
N ILE A 91 -12.19 8.44 1.32
CA ILE A 91 -11.63 8.31 2.67
C ILE A 91 -10.92 9.61 3.09
N ARG A 92 -10.17 10.21 2.18
CA ARG A 92 -9.47 11.47 2.41
C ARG A 92 -9.43 12.31 1.12
N PRO A 93 -10.52 12.99 0.78
CA PRO A 93 -10.56 13.82 -0.41
C PRO A 93 -9.63 15.04 -0.26
N VAL A 94 -8.78 15.27 -1.25
CA VAL A 94 -7.94 16.46 -1.33
C VAL A 94 -8.63 17.47 -2.24
N LYS A 95 -9.12 18.57 -1.66
CA LYS A 95 -9.85 19.62 -2.39
C LYS A 95 -8.94 20.76 -2.85
N GLU A 96 -7.81 20.95 -2.17
CA GLU A 96 -6.87 22.02 -2.44
C GLU A 96 -5.45 21.45 -2.55
N PRO A 97 -4.59 22.00 -3.42
CA PRO A 97 -3.22 21.56 -3.54
C PRO A 97 -2.44 21.87 -2.25
N SER A 98 -1.58 20.96 -1.84
CA SER A 98 -0.60 21.24 -0.79
C SER A 98 0.71 21.69 -1.43
N GLU A 99 1.26 22.79 -0.95
CA GLU A 99 2.50 23.36 -1.45
C GLU A 99 3.60 23.26 -0.39
N THR A 100 4.80 22.95 -0.84
CA THR A 100 5.98 22.93 0.02
C THR A 100 6.98 23.93 -0.55
N PRO A 101 7.37 24.98 0.21
CA PRO A 101 8.40 25.91 -0.22
C PRO A 101 9.71 25.17 -0.49
N ILE A 102 10.35 25.49 -1.63
CA ILE A 102 11.63 24.90 -2.02
C ILE A 102 12.64 25.97 -2.43
N LYS A 103 13.91 25.68 -2.20
CA LYS A 103 15.06 26.43 -2.77
C LYS A 103 15.69 25.56 -3.86
N VAL A 104 15.85 26.13 -5.04
CA VAL A 104 16.45 25.43 -6.18
C VAL A 104 17.82 26.02 -6.47
N LYS A 105 18.86 25.21 -6.32
CA LYS A 105 20.24 25.55 -6.69
C LYS A 105 20.60 24.86 -7.99
N LYS A 106 21.16 25.61 -8.94
CA LYS A 106 21.70 25.08 -10.19
C LYS A 106 23.21 25.31 -10.24
N GLU A 107 23.94 24.23 -10.35
CA GLU A 107 25.41 24.23 -10.39
C GLU A 107 25.86 23.60 -11.69
N LYS A 108 26.82 24.27 -12.35
CA LYS A 108 27.51 23.69 -13.51
C LYS A 108 28.71 22.91 -13.04
N TYR A 109 28.89 21.70 -13.51
CA TYR A 109 30.03 20.86 -13.21
C TYR A 109 30.53 20.15 -14.46
N GLN A 110 31.82 19.83 -14.44
CA GLN A 110 32.45 19.11 -15.54
C GLN A 110 32.11 17.60 -15.39
N SER A 111 31.55 17.04 -16.44
CA SER A 111 31.25 15.60 -16.54
C SER A 111 31.93 15.05 -17.79
N SER A 112 31.91 13.76 -18.01
CA SER A 112 32.45 13.12 -19.21
C SER A 112 31.45 12.14 -19.81
N ARG A 113 31.38 12.07 -21.12
CA ARG A 113 30.60 11.09 -21.89
C ARG A 113 31.50 10.36 -22.88
N TYR A 114 31.11 9.14 -23.23
CA TYR A 114 31.76 8.39 -24.29
C TYR A 114 31.31 8.92 -25.66
N ASN A 115 32.28 9.23 -26.51
CA ASN A 115 32.03 9.48 -27.93
C ASN A 115 32.28 8.18 -28.72
N TRP A 116 31.22 7.60 -29.28
CA TRP A 116 31.24 6.34 -30.01
C TRP A 116 31.48 6.53 -31.51
N ASN A 117 31.48 7.79 -31.99
CA ASN A 117 31.60 8.11 -33.42
C ASN A 117 33.07 8.23 -33.92
N SER A 118 34.03 8.12 -33.02
CA SER A 118 35.48 8.30 -33.33
C SER A 118 36.22 6.98 -33.66
N GLY A 119 35.48 5.86 -33.85
CA GLY A 119 36.09 4.54 -34.13
C GLY A 119 36.70 3.84 -32.92
N THR A 120 37.16 4.57 -31.92
CA THR A 120 37.54 4.08 -30.60
C THR A 120 36.78 4.89 -29.56
N PRO A 121 36.17 4.22 -28.54
CA PRO A 121 35.42 4.94 -27.52
C PRO A 121 36.35 5.84 -26.70
N GLU A 122 36.21 7.15 -26.85
CA GLU A 122 36.97 8.16 -26.14
C GLU A 122 36.06 8.91 -25.14
N ARG A 123 36.61 9.23 -23.95
CA ARG A 123 35.91 10.08 -22.97
C ARG A 123 36.11 11.55 -23.31
N VAL A 124 35.01 12.22 -23.64
CA VAL A 124 35.00 13.65 -23.94
C VAL A 124 34.37 14.40 -22.75
N PRO A 125 35.06 15.43 -22.20
CA PRO A 125 34.52 16.28 -21.16
C PRO A 125 33.40 17.16 -21.71
N TYR A 126 32.38 17.39 -20.92
CA TYR A 126 31.30 18.35 -21.19
C TYR A 126 30.82 19.01 -19.91
N MET A 127 30.23 20.20 -20.03
CA MET A 127 29.61 20.89 -18.90
C MET A 127 28.17 20.41 -18.71
N ALA A 128 27.90 19.82 -17.57
CA ALA A 128 26.57 19.41 -17.16
C ALA A 128 26.01 20.36 -16.09
N THR A 129 24.69 20.41 -15.95
CA THR A 129 24.02 21.18 -14.90
C THR A 129 23.38 20.22 -13.93
N ARG A 130 23.69 20.36 -12.64
CA ARG A 130 23.01 19.68 -11.54
C ARG A 130 22.00 20.64 -10.94
N THR A 131 20.78 20.16 -10.76
CA THR A 131 19.75 20.87 -10.01
C THR A 131 19.56 20.17 -8.67
N THR A 132 19.77 20.89 -7.58
CA THR A 132 19.51 20.41 -6.23
C THR A 132 18.30 21.13 -5.68
N ILE A 133 17.36 20.38 -5.11
CA ILE A 133 16.14 20.90 -4.50
C ILE A 133 16.27 20.71 -2.99
N GLU A 134 16.22 21.79 -2.24
CA GLU A 134 16.25 21.82 -0.79
C GLU A 134 14.91 22.32 -0.27
N LYS A 135 14.48 21.86 0.91
CA LYS A 135 13.31 22.47 1.56
C LYS A 135 13.60 23.94 1.84
N GLY A 136 12.63 24.80 1.54
CA GLY A 136 12.65 26.18 1.98
C GLY A 136 12.39 26.21 3.48
N ASP A 137 13.03 27.12 4.21
CA ASP A 137 12.69 27.40 5.59
C ASP A 137 11.36 28.19 5.58
N ASN A 138 10.40 27.77 6.36
CA ASN A 138 9.21 28.57 6.61
C ASN A 138 9.64 29.66 7.60
N GLU A 139 9.86 30.88 7.13
CA GLU A 139 9.95 32.06 8.00
C GLU A 139 8.57 32.41 8.57
#